data_a36a8e4095c4d6925c7d8a425d4560d7
#
_entry.id   a36a8e4095c4d6925c7d8a425d4560d7
#
_cell.length_a   1.000
_cell.length_b   1.000
_cell.length_c   1.000
_cell.angle_alpha   90.00
_cell.angle_beta   90.00
_cell.angle_gamma   90.00
#
_symmetry.space_group_name_H-M   'P 1'
#
loop_
_entity.id
_entity.type
_entity.pdbx_description
1 polymer ?
#
loop_
_entity_poly.entity_id
_entity_poly.type
_entity_poly.pdbx_seq_one_letter_code
_entity_poly.pdbx_strand_id
1 'polypeptide(L)'
;MEIFGLDIIALAVKFWQFTVFGLLIILGFIINTSDRIHLKGKTVGFTYKEYPHMQPIPIATRGKGFWGAIWLWMMTTRTWTISKDFHYKLNGKELVIPEGFTFDGASVPKFLASFLSPVGVLLIGGLIHDYGYKYTTLLSKDKKSTIGTKDQHWMDRTFRDINIEVNGFHFLNYLAYWALRAGGFVAWNGHRKRNAK
;
A
#
# COMPACT_ATOMS: atom_id res chain seq x y z
N MET A 1 -6.09 35.69 20.09
CA MET A 1 -7.17 35.02 20.84
C MET A 1 -6.52 34.38 22.05
N GLU A 2 -6.72 34.97 23.21
CA GLU A 2 -6.15 34.48 24.48
C GLU A 2 -7.20 33.66 25.22
N ILE A 3 -6.79 32.48 25.66
CA ILE A 3 -7.54 31.62 26.59
C ILE A 3 -6.60 31.30 27.75
N PHE A 4 -7.00 31.69 28.96
CA PHE A 4 -6.18 31.55 30.18
C PHE A 4 -4.79 32.21 30.09
N GLY A 5 -4.67 33.39 29.43
CA GLY A 5 -3.41 34.10 29.28
C GLY A 5 -2.40 33.51 28.27
N LEU A 6 -2.83 32.52 27.50
CA LEU A 6 -2.00 31.91 26.46
C LEU A 6 -2.42 32.45 25.08
N ASP A 7 -1.46 32.99 24.34
CA ASP A 7 -1.68 33.31 22.92
C ASP A 7 -1.64 32.01 22.10
N ILE A 8 -2.83 31.51 21.78
CA ILE A 8 -3.01 30.26 21.04
C ILE A 8 -2.37 30.33 19.65
N ILE A 9 -2.36 31.52 19.02
CA ILE A 9 -1.76 31.70 17.70
C ILE A 9 -0.24 31.59 17.80
N ALA A 10 0.37 32.25 18.78
CA ALA A 10 1.80 32.15 18.99
C ALA A 10 2.23 30.72 19.35
N LEU A 11 1.43 30.01 20.14
CA LEU A 11 1.67 28.61 20.48
C LEU A 11 1.56 27.70 19.24
N ALA A 12 0.54 27.90 18.42
CA ALA A 12 0.34 27.13 17.19
C ALA A 12 1.47 27.36 16.17
N VAL A 13 1.96 28.60 16.06
CA VAL A 13 3.12 28.92 15.21
C VAL A 13 4.41 28.33 15.78
N LYS A 14 4.63 28.38 17.08
CA LYS A 14 5.82 27.80 17.72
C LYS A 14 5.89 26.29 17.58
N PHE A 15 4.75 25.63 17.64
CA PHE A 15 4.62 24.16 17.54
C PHE A 15 3.89 23.75 16.27
N TRP A 16 4.17 24.41 15.15
CA TRP A 16 3.45 24.24 13.89
C TRP A 16 3.36 22.78 13.42
N GLN A 17 4.40 21.94 13.71
CA GLN A 17 4.39 20.52 13.35
C GLN A 17 3.24 19.77 14.03
N PHE A 18 3.02 20.02 15.33
CA PHE A 18 1.93 19.41 16.09
C PHE A 18 0.57 19.96 15.67
N THR A 19 0.52 21.26 15.31
CA THR A 19 -0.69 21.88 14.79
C THR A 19 -1.09 21.27 13.45
N VAL A 20 -0.15 21.12 12.52
CA VAL A 20 -0.39 20.46 11.22
C VAL A 20 -0.80 19.01 11.42
N PHE A 21 -0.12 18.27 12.31
CA PHE A 21 -0.47 16.89 12.60
C PHE A 21 -1.89 16.76 13.18
N GLY A 22 -2.25 17.63 14.13
CA GLY A 22 -3.60 17.68 14.69
C GLY A 22 -4.68 17.97 13.64
N LEU A 23 -4.42 18.93 12.75
CA LEU A 23 -5.32 19.25 11.63
C LEU A 23 -5.48 18.09 10.67
N LEU A 24 -4.40 17.34 10.38
CA LEU A 24 -4.47 16.15 9.53
C LEU A 24 -5.30 15.04 10.19
N ILE A 25 -5.19 14.86 11.51
CA ILE A 25 -6.03 13.90 12.25
C ILE A 25 -7.50 14.30 12.17
N ILE A 26 -7.82 15.58 12.40
CA ILE A 26 -9.21 16.08 12.32
C ILE A 26 -9.76 15.92 10.90
N LEU A 27 -8.99 16.31 9.90
CA LEU A 27 -9.37 16.12 8.50
C LEU A 27 -9.58 14.65 8.17
N GLY A 28 -8.68 13.79 8.64
CA GLY A 28 -8.78 12.34 8.48
C GLY A 28 -10.05 11.78 9.12
N PHE A 29 -10.41 12.25 10.32
CA PHE A 29 -11.65 11.86 11.00
C PHE A 29 -12.89 12.31 10.20
N ILE A 30 -12.91 13.55 9.71
CA ILE A 30 -14.03 14.08 8.90
C ILE A 30 -14.19 13.27 7.62
N ILE A 31 -13.10 13.05 6.87
CA ILE A 31 -13.12 12.26 5.64
C ILE A 31 -13.61 10.84 5.93
N ASN A 32 -13.04 10.19 6.94
CA ASN A 32 -13.39 8.81 7.28
C ASN A 32 -14.86 8.65 7.67
N THR A 33 -15.44 9.65 8.34
CA THR A 33 -16.85 9.65 8.73
C THR A 33 -17.75 9.95 7.53
N SER A 34 -17.39 10.95 6.72
CA SER A 34 -18.14 11.36 5.53
C SER A 34 -18.20 10.22 4.49
N ASP A 35 -17.06 9.60 4.19
CA ASP A 35 -16.98 8.53 3.19
C ASP A 35 -17.74 7.26 3.61
N ARG A 36 -17.78 6.95 4.90
CA ARG A 36 -18.62 5.85 5.41
C ARG A 36 -20.09 6.03 5.06
N ILE A 37 -20.58 7.28 5.05
CA ILE A 37 -21.97 7.60 4.72
C ILE A 37 -22.21 7.49 3.20
N HIS A 38 -21.28 8.00 2.39
CA HIS A 38 -21.42 8.08 0.93
C HIS A 38 -21.10 6.77 0.20
N LEU A 39 -20.20 5.94 0.76
CA LEU A 39 -19.77 4.66 0.15
C LEU A 39 -20.57 3.45 0.65
N LYS A 40 -21.60 3.67 1.47
CA LYS A 40 -22.51 2.63 1.92
C LYS A 40 -23.17 1.99 0.70
N GLY A 41 -22.66 0.82 0.27
CA GLY A 41 -23.12 0.06 -0.89
C GLY A 41 -22.23 0.03 -2.12
N LYS A 42 -21.15 0.81 -2.17
CA LYS A 42 -20.12 0.70 -3.23
C LYS A 42 -18.99 -0.20 -2.76
N THR A 43 -19.11 -1.50 -3.00
CA THR A 43 -18.04 -2.46 -2.75
C THR A 43 -17.46 -2.92 -4.08
N VAL A 44 -16.18 -3.28 -4.07
CA VAL A 44 -15.52 -3.93 -5.22
C VAL A 44 -15.73 -5.45 -5.20
N GLY A 45 -16.56 -5.95 -4.26
CA GLY A 45 -16.82 -7.37 -4.10
C GLY A 45 -15.54 -8.15 -3.82
N PHE A 46 -14.71 -7.63 -2.92
CA PHE A 46 -13.46 -8.27 -2.53
C PHE A 46 -13.68 -9.20 -1.35
N THR A 47 -13.23 -10.43 -1.47
CA THR A 47 -13.28 -11.41 -0.37
C THR A 47 -12.08 -12.35 -0.45
N TYR A 48 -11.62 -12.82 0.70
CA TYR A 48 -10.60 -13.86 0.83
C TYR A 48 -10.91 -14.76 2.03
N LYS A 49 -10.40 -15.98 2.02
CA LYS A 49 -10.66 -16.97 3.09
C LYS A 49 -9.58 -16.99 4.15
N GLU A 50 -8.34 -16.87 3.73
CA GLU A 50 -7.15 -16.96 4.59
C GLU A 50 -6.25 -15.76 4.34
N TYR A 51 -5.52 -15.30 5.36
CA TYR A 51 -4.47 -14.31 5.16
C TYR A 51 -3.34 -14.89 4.29
N PRO A 52 -2.64 -14.03 3.51
CA PRO A 52 -1.51 -14.49 2.73
C PRO A 52 -0.41 -15.04 3.63
N HIS A 53 0.06 -16.26 3.33
CA HIS A 53 1.22 -16.85 3.98
C HIS A 53 2.49 -16.27 3.37
N MET A 54 3.26 -15.55 4.18
CA MET A 54 4.43 -14.80 3.70
C MET A 54 5.65 -15.09 4.56
N GLN A 55 6.80 -15.08 3.89
CA GLN A 55 8.09 -15.23 4.55
C GLN A 55 8.99 -14.03 4.20
N PRO A 56 9.65 -13.40 5.18
CA PRO A 56 10.61 -12.35 4.91
C PRO A 56 11.86 -12.93 4.23
N ILE A 57 12.36 -12.24 3.21
CA ILE A 57 13.64 -12.59 2.59
C ILE A 57 14.76 -11.86 3.34
N PRO A 58 15.72 -12.58 3.93
CA PRO A 58 16.82 -11.96 4.64
C PRO A 58 17.70 -11.10 3.72
N ILE A 59 18.17 -9.97 4.24
CA ILE A 59 19.15 -9.14 3.53
C ILE A 59 20.51 -9.82 3.65
N ALA A 60 21.08 -10.24 2.50
CA ALA A 60 22.36 -10.95 2.45
C ALA A 60 23.56 -10.00 2.69
N THR A 61 23.92 -9.78 3.94
CA THR A 61 25.03 -8.92 4.36
C THR A 61 26.36 -9.68 4.55
N ARG A 62 26.31 -11.02 4.61
CA ARG A 62 27.51 -11.85 4.79
C ARG A 62 28.52 -11.64 3.66
N GLY A 63 29.77 -11.40 4.03
CA GLY A 63 30.86 -11.19 3.05
C GLY A 63 30.91 -9.79 2.42
N LYS A 64 30.07 -8.85 2.86
CA LYS A 64 30.00 -7.48 2.30
C LYS A 64 30.91 -6.46 3.04
N GLY A 65 31.62 -6.90 4.09
CA GLY A 65 32.36 -6.02 4.97
C GLY A 65 31.45 -5.09 5.78
N PHE A 66 32.03 -4.38 6.75
CA PHE A 66 31.24 -3.54 7.66
C PHE A 66 30.44 -2.45 6.96
N TRP A 67 31.10 -1.65 6.13
CA TRP A 67 30.42 -0.54 5.41
C TRP A 67 29.44 -1.02 4.34
N GLY A 68 29.75 -2.12 3.65
CA GLY A 68 28.84 -2.73 2.70
C GLY A 68 27.59 -3.30 3.38
N ALA A 69 27.75 -3.91 4.54
CA ALA A 69 26.62 -4.42 5.32
C ALA A 69 25.73 -3.28 5.84
N ILE A 70 26.31 -2.18 6.35
CA ILE A 70 25.57 -0.98 6.77
C ILE A 70 24.79 -0.38 5.57
N TRP A 71 25.47 -0.22 4.43
CA TRP A 71 24.82 0.31 3.23
C TRP A 71 23.63 -0.54 2.80
N LEU A 72 23.80 -1.86 2.72
CA LEU A 72 22.72 -2.78 2.39
C LEU A 72 21.57 -2.69 3.40
N TRP A 73 21.87 -2.71 4.69
CA TRP A 73 20.86 -2.59 5.75
C TRP A 73 20.05 -1.30 5.66
N MET A 74 20.71 -0.18 5.34
CA MET A 74 20.07 1.13 5.23
C MET A 74 19.28 1.30 3.91
N MET A 75 19.80 0.79 2.81
CA MET A 75 19.28 1.08 1.46
C MET A 75 18.42 -0.02 0.87
N THR A 76 18.60 -1.28 1.32
CA THR A 76 17.82 -2.39 0.76
C THR A 76 16.38 -2.36 1.26
N THR A 77 15.44 -2.45 0.34
CA THR A 77 14.02 -2.61 0.65
C THR A 77 13.78 -4.02 1.22
N ARG A 78 12.96 -4.13 2.24
CA ARG A 78 12.56 -5.43 2.79
C ARG A 78 11.64 -6.12 1.81
N THR A 79 11.98 -7.34 1.43
CA THR A 79 11.24 -8.14 0.47
C THR A 79 10.59 -9.33 1.16
N TRP A 80 9.41 -9.69 0.71
CA TRP A 80 8.64 -10.82 1.20
C TRP A 80 8.35 -11.77 0.04
N THR A 81 8.24 -13.05 0.32
CA THR A 81 7.79 -14.06 -0.65
C THR A 81 6.51 -14.71 -0.16
N ILE A 82 5.59 -14.97 -1.08
CA ILE A 82 4.38 -15.76 -0.82
C ILE A 82 4.78 -17.25 -0.74
N SER A 83 4.50 -17.88 0.39
CA SER A 83 4.86 -19.29 0.67
C SER A 83 3.73 -20.29 0.43
N LYS A 84 2.54 -19.81 0.06
CA LYS A 84 1.36 -20.59 -0.32
C LYS A 84 0.47 -19.74 -1.20
N ASP A 85 -0.15 -20.33 -2.21
CA ASP A 85 -1.10 -19.64 -3.10
C ASP A 85 -2.13 -18.83 -2.30
N PHE A 86 -2.23 -17.54 -2.57
CA PHE A 86 -3.21 -16.66 -1.94
C PHE A 86 -4.42 -16.51 -2.84
N HIS A 87 -5.53 -17.13 -2.45
CA HIS A 87 -6.79 -17.13 -3.20
C HIS A 87 -7.72 -16.02 -2.71
N TYR A 88 -8.27 -15.26 -3.65
CA TYR A 88 -9.21 -14.17 -3.36
C TYR A 88 -10.25 -14.03 -4.47
N LYS A 89 -11.33 -13.29 -4.18
CA LYS A 89 -12.33 -12.88 -5.18
C LYS A 89 -12.31 -11.38 -5.34
N LEU A 90 -12.44 -10.93 -6.56
CA LEU A 90 -12.55 -9.51 -6.92
C LEU A 90 -13.59 -9.36 -8.03
N ASN A 91 -14.62 -8.55 -7.79
CA ASN A 91 -15.72 -8.37 -8.75
C ASN A 91 -16.31 -9.71 -9.23
N GLY A 92 -16.52 -10.65 -8.32
CA GLY A 92 -17.06 -11.98 -8.59
C GLY A 92 -16.10 -12.98 -9.26
N LYS A 93 -14.89 -12.56 -9.65
CA LYS A 93 -13.88 -13.42 -10.28
C LYS A 93 -12.98 -14.04 -9.22
N GLU A 94 -12.74 -15.35 -9.31
CA GLU A 94 -11.79 -16.06 -8.45
C GLU A 94 -10.37 -15.93 -9.01
N LEU A 95 -9.49 -15.38 -8.19
CA LEU A 95 -8.13 -15.00 -8.55
C LEU A 95 -7.14 -15.61 -7.55
N VAL A 96 -5.86 -15.63 -7.95
CA VAL A 96 -4.77 -16.15 -7.13
C VAL A 96 -3.50 -15.32 -7.30
N ILE A 97 -2.79 -15.11 -6.20
CA ILE A 97 -1.38 -14.76 -6.24
C ILE A 97 -0.60 -16.04 -5.96
N PRO A 98 0.23 -16.50 -6.91
CA PRO A 98 0.89 -17.78 -6.81
C PRO A 98 1.99 -17.75 -5.74
N GLU A 99 2.23 -18.92 -5.16
CA GLU A 99 3.42 -19.21 -4.36
C GLU A 99 4.69 -18.77 -5.11
N GLY A 100 5.70 -18.31 -4.39
CA GLY A 100 6.95 -17.81 -4.95
C GLY A 100 6.88 -16.35 -5.45
N PHE A 101 5.71 -15.71 -5.45
CA PHE A 101 5.64 -14.28 -5.77
C PHE A 101 6.38 -13.46 -4.72
N THR A 102 7.32 -12.64 -5.17
CA THR A 102 8.08 -11.73 -4.32
C THR A 102 7.60 -10.30 -4.49
N PHE A 103 7.42 -9.60 -3.39
CA PHE A 103 7.00 -8.20 -3.36
C PHE A 103 7.75 -7.46 -2.25
N ASP A 104 7.90 -6.15 -2.41
CA ASP A 104 8.60 -5.30 -1.44
C ASP A 104 7.64 -4.53 -0.52
N GLY A 105 6.34 -4.87 -0.62
CA GLY A 105 5.30 -4.07 -0.01
C GLY A 105 5.24 -2.71 -0.72
N ALA A 106 4.16 -1.96 -0.65
CA ALA A 106 4.08 -0.68 -1.33
C ALA A 106 5.43 0.05 -1.22
N SER A 107 6.05 0.40 -2.36
CA SER A 107 7.32 1.17 -2.44
C SER A 107 7.10 2.58 -1.86
N VAL A 108 6.73 2.61 -0.59
CA VAL A 108 6.48 3.82 0.18
C VAL A 108 7.82 4.40 0.57
N PRO A 109 8.05 5.69 0.36
CA PRO A 109 9.24 6.35 0.86
C PRO A 109 9.49 5.98 2.32
N LYS A 110 10.75 5.67 2.69
CA LYS A 110 11.09 5.12 4.02
C LYS A 110 10.54 5.93 5.20
N PHE A 111 10.43 7.24 5.06
CA PHE A 111 9.87 8.11 6.10
C PHE A 111 8.36 7.91 6.30
N LEU A 112 7.63 7.43 5.27
CA LEU A 112 6.22 7.06 5.36
C LEU A 112 6.02 5.58 5.72
N ALA A 113 7.04 4.74 5.58
CA ALA A 113 6.95 3.30 5.85
C ALA A 113 6.57 2.97 7.31
N SER A 114 6.87 3.86 8.26
CA SER A 114 6.45 3.73 9.65
C SER A 114 4.94 3.91 9.82
N PHE A 115 4.31 4.73 8.97
CA PHE A 115 2.87 4.99 8.99
C PHE A 115 2.11 4.11 8.00
N LEU A 116 2.74 3.81 6.87
CA LEU A 116 2.16 3.02 5.77
C LEU A 116 2.89 1.68 5.67
N SER A 117 2.96 0.94 6.79
CA SER A 117 3.65 -0.35 6.80
C SER A 117 3.09 -1.27 5.70
N PRO A 118 3.95 -1.80 4.82
CA PRO A 118 3.52 -2.71 3.76
C PRO A 118 2.95 -4.03 4.29
N VAL A 119 3.24 -4.38 5.53
CA VAL A 119 2.73 -5.58 6.23
C VAL A 119 1.65 -5.24 7.27
N GLY A 120 1.10 -4.03 7.24
CA GLY A 120 0.04 -3.57 8.14
C GLY A 120 -1.30 -3.48 7.42
N VAL A 121 -1.96 -2.36 7.67
CA VAL A 121 -3.32 -2.04 7.20
C VAL A 121 -3.46 -2.11 5.66
N LEU A 122 -2.38 -1.88 4.92
CA LEU A 122 -2.36 -1.85 3.45
C LEU A 122 -1.91 -3.16 2.81
N LEU A 123 -1.65 -4.22 3.58
CA LEU A 123 -1.05 -5.45 3.10
C LEU A 123 -1.82 -6.09 1.94
N ILE A 124 -3.11 -6.29 2.10
CA ILE A 124 -3.90 -7.08 1.15
C ILE A 124 -4.00 -6.36 -0.21
N GLY A 125 -4.39 -5.09 -0.20
CA GLY A 125 -4.43 -4.30 -1.42
C GLY A 125 -3.04 -4.10 -2.02
N GLY A 126 -2.00 -3.91 -1.18
CA GLY A 126 -0.61 -3.77 -1.61
C GLY A 126 -0.09 -5.00 -2.34
N LEU A 127 -0.33 -6.19 -1.80
CA LEU A 127 0.07 -7.45 -2.42
C LEU A 127 -0.54 -7.63 -3.83
N ILE A 128 -1.84 -7.36 -3.96
CA ILE A 128 -2.54 -7.46 -5.25
C ILE A 128 -2.06 -6.38 -6.23
N HIS A 129 -1.84 -5.17 -5.71
CA HIS A 129 -1.33 -4.04 -6.48
C HIS A 129 0.07 -4.33 -7.04
N ASP A 130 0.99 -4.82 -6.23
CA ASP A 130 2.36 -5.15 -6.65
C ASP A 130 2.36 -6.25 -7.71
N TYR A 131 1.47 -7.25 -7.57
CA TYR A 131 1.29 -8.28 -8.58
C TYR A 131 0.81 -7.66 -9.91
N GLY A 132 -0.23 -6.85 -9.88
CA GLY A 132 -0.76 -6.16 -11.06
C GLY A 132 0.23 -5.20 -11.70
N TYR A 133 1.04 -4.50 -10.90
CA TYR A 133 2.11 -3.62 -11.38
C TYR A 133 3.22 -4.40 -12.09
N LYS A 134 3.61 -5.55 -11.52
CA LYS A 134 4.70 -6.37 -12.08
C LYS A 134 4.31 -7.03 -13.38
N TYR A 135 3.11 -7.61 -13.46
CA TYR A 135 2.70 -8.47 -14.58
C TYR A 135 1.67 -7.85 -15.52
N THR A 136 1.05 -6.71 -15.23
CA THR A 136 -0.08 -6.10 -15.95
C THR A 136 -1.33 -6.98 -16.03
N THR A 137 -1.35 -8.04 -15.26
CA THR A 137 -2.44 -9.01 -15.25
C THR A 137 -2.69 -9.50 -13.83
N LEU A 138 -3.90 -9.95 -13.57
CA LEU A 138 -4.26 -10.74 -12.40
C LEU A 138 -4.50 -12.17 -12.86
N LEU A 139 -4.00 -13.13 -12.11
CA LEU A 139 -4.05 -14.54 -12.47
C LEU A 139 -5.35 -15.16 -11.96
N SER A 140 -6.04 -15.94 -12.80
CA SER A 140 -7.21 -16.69 -12.38
C SER A 140 -6.83 -17.82 -11.43
N LYS A 141 -7.78 -18.31 -10.65
CA LYS A 141 -7.57 -19.37 -9.66
C LYS A 141 -6.99 -20.65 -10.25
N ASP A 142 -7.35 -20.97 -11.49
CA ASP A 142 -6.85 -22.17 -12.20
C ASP A 142 -5.43 -21.99 -12.78
N LYS A 143 -4.86 -20.79 -12.63
CA LYS A 143 -3.55 -20.39 -13.16
C LYS A 143 -3.41 -20.48 -14.68
N LYS A 144 -4.51 -20.68 -15.41
CA LYS A 144 -4.51 -20.86 -16.86
C LYS A 144 -4.88 -19.60 -17.63
N SER A 145 -5.68 -18.74 -17.03
CA SER A 145 -6.11 -17.49 -17.63
C SER A 145 -5.67 -16.29 -16.83
N THR A 146 -5.54 -15.14 -17.49
CA THR A 146 -5.18 -13.88 -16.86
C THR A 146 -6.24 -12.83 -17.16
N ILE A 147 -6.43 -11.90 -16.22
CA ILE A 147 -7.27 -10.74 -16.41
C ILE A 147 -6.34 -9.54 -16.52
N GLY A 148 -6.32 -8.91 -17.68
CA GLY A 148 -5.51 -7.71 -17.90
C GLY A 148 -5.92 -6.58 -16.96
N THR A 149 -4.94 -5.93 -16.34
CA THR A 149 -5.17 -4.66 -15.66
C THR A 149 -5.37 -3.60 -16.74
N LYS A 150 -6.39 -2.76 -16.60
CA LYS A 150 -6.72 -1.76 -17.64
C LYS A 150 -5.56 -0.77 -17.82
N ASP A 151 -5.12 -0.15 -16.72
CA ASP A 151 -4.02 0.81 -16.67
C ASP A 151 -3.52 0.97 -15.23
N GLN A 152 -2.50 1.79 -15.04
CA GLN A 152 -1.98 2.14 -13.72
C GLN A 152 -3.07 2.73 -12.81
N HIS A 153 -3.87 3.65 -13.33
CA HIS A 153 -4.90 4.33 -12.55
C HIS A 153 -5.98 3.34 -12.04
N TRP A 154 -6.35 2.37 -12.88
CA TRP A 154 -7.27 1.31 -12.45
C TRP A 154 -6.67 0.47 -11.33
N MET A 155 -5.38 0.14 -11.41
CA MET A 155 -4.70 -0.65 -10.39
C MET A 155 -4.56 0.10 -9.07
N ASP A 156 -4.20 1.40 -9.11
CA ASP A 156 -4.12 2.26 -7.92
C ASP A 156 -5.49 2.43 -7.25
N ARG A 157 -6.55 2.59 -8.05
CA ARG A 157 -7.92 2.67 -7.55
C ARG A 157 -8.36 1.34 -6.92
N THR A 158 -8.05 0.23 -7.56
CA THR A 158 -8.35 -1.12 -7.07
C THR A 158 -7.64 -1.38 -5.73
N PHE A 159 -6.38 -0.97 -5.59
CA PHE A 159 -5.65 -0.99 -4.32
C PHE A 159 -6.41 -0.27 -3.20
N ARG A 160 -6.81 0.97 -3.44
CA ARG A 160 -7.57 1.77 -2.48
C ARG A 160 -8.88 1.08 -2.08
N ASP A 161 -9.64 0.65 -3.07
CA ASP A 161 -10.99 0.11 -2.87
C ASP A 161 -10.95 -1.24 -2.14
N ILE A 162 -9.99 -2.11 -2.45
CA ILE A 162 -9.73 -3.36 -1.72
C ILE A 162 -9.41 -3.04 -0.25
N ASN A 163 -8.48 -2.12 -0.01
CA ASN A 163 -8.08 -1.80 1.37
C ASN A 163 -9.22 -1.15 2.16
N ILE A 164 -10.04 -0.30 1.54
CA ILE A 164 -11.24 0.24 2.19
C ILE A 164 -12.19 -0.89 2.58
N GLU A 165 -12.42 -1.86 1.71
CA GLU A 165 -13.31 -3.00 1.98
C GLU A 165 -12.76 -3.90 3.10
N VAL A 166 -11.43 -4.07 3.17
CA VAL A 166 -10.74 -4.89 4.17
C VAL A 166 -10.68 -4.21 5.54
N ASN A 167 -10.32 -2.94 5.61
CA ASN A 167 -9.98 -2.26 6.88
C ASN A 167 -10.90 -1.10 7.25
N GLY A 168 -11.70 -0.57 6.33
CA GLY A 168 -12.62 0.55 6.56
C GLY A 168 -11.95 1.89 6.91
N PHE A 169 -10.63 2.01 6.75
CA PHE A 169 -9.90 3.24 7.10
C PHE A 169 -9.73 4.15 5.86
N HIS A 170 -10.80 4.86 5.52
CA HIS A 170 -10.88 5.68 4.29
C HIS A 170 -9.73 6.67 4.17
N PHE A 171 -9.47 7.46 5.20
CA PHE A 171 -8.42 8.49 5.16
C PHE A 171 -7.04 7.93 4.78
N LEU A 172 -6.60 6.86 5.45
CA LEU A 172 -5.31 6.25 5.18
C LEU A 172 -5.24 5.68 3.75
N ASN A 173 -6.31 5.03 3.31
CA ASN A 173 -6.39 4.41 1.99
C ASN A 173 -6.40 5.46 0.86
N TYR A 174 -7.04 6.61 1.07
CA TYR A 174 -6.97 7.73 0.14
C TYR A 174 -5.59 8.39 0.13
N LEU A 175 -4.96 8.56 1.30
CA LEU A 175 -3.60 9.10 1.39
C LEU A 175 -2.61 8.20 0.62
N ALA A 176 -2.67 6.89 0.83
CA ALA A 176 -1.85 5.92 0.12
C ALA A 176 -2.14 5.92 -1.39
N TYR A 177 -3.41 6.00 -1.79
CA TYR A 177 -3.80 6.13 -3.20
C TYR A 177 -3.19 7.38 -3.85
N TRP A 178 -3.26 8.55 -3.21
CA TRP A 178 -2.67 9.77 -3.75
C TRP A 178 -1.15 9.69 -3.83
N ALA A 179 -0.49 9.05 -2.86
CA ALA A 179 0.95 8.80 -2.93
C ALA A 179 1.32 7.90 -4.13
N LEU A 180 0.53 6.86 -4.42
CA LEU A 180 0.70 6.03 -5.62
C LEU A 180 0.46 6.83 -6.90
N ARG A 181 -0.55 7.70 -6.94
CA ARG A 181 -0.79 8.57 -8.11
C ARG A 181 0.36 9.54 -8.37
N ALA A 182 0.97 10.07 -7.32
CA ALA A 182 2.09 11.00 -7.43
C ALA A 182 3.42 10.35 -7.82
N GLY A 183 3.68 9.10 -7.40
CA GLY A 183 4.98 8.43 -7.57
C GLY A 183 4.95 7.07 -8.27
N GLY A 184 3.81 6.41 -8.34
CA GLY A 184 3.69 5.04 -8.85
C GLY A 184 4.04 4.87 -10.33
N PHE A 185 3.99 5.95 -11.13
CA PHE A 185 4.35 5.91 -12.54
C PHE A 185 5.81 5.47 -12.77
N VAL A 186 6.71 5.75 -11.83
CA VAL A 186 8.12 5.34 -11.91
C VAL A 186 8.23 3.82 -11.85
N ALA A 187 7.57 3.21 -10.86
CA ALA A 187 7.54 1.76 -10.69
C ALA A 187 6.81 1.08 -11.86
N TRP A 188 5.64 1.60 -12.24
CA TRP A 188 4.85 1.10 -13.37
C TRP A 188 5.66 1.05 -14.67
N ASN A 189 6.28 2.17 -15.04
CA ASN A 189 7.11 2.26 -16.27
C ASN A 189 8.39 1.41 -16.15
N GLY A 190 8.98 1.31 -14.96
CA GLY A 190 10.13 0.47 -14.68
C GLY A 190 9.83 -1.01 -14.93
N HIS A 191 8.67 -1.51 -14.52
CA HIS A 191 8.24 -2.88 -14.81
C HIS A 191 8.00 -3.11 -16.30
N ARG A 192 7.37 -2.16 -17.01
CA ARG A 192 7.18 -2.26 -18.48
C ARG A 192 8.50 -2.41 -19.23
N LYS A 193 9.49 -1.58 -18.87
CA LYS A 193 10.84 -1.65 -19.49
C LYS A 193 11.54 -2.99 -19.22
N ARG A 194 11.34 -3.58 -18.06
CA ARG A 194 11.92 -4.89 -17.72
C ARG A 194 11.23 -6.06 -18.42
N ASN A 195 9.91 -5.99 -18.56
CA ASN A 195 9.11 -7.06 -19.17
C ASN A 195 9.13 -7.00 -20.71
N ALA A 196 9.60 -5.91 -21.31
CA ALA A 196 9.74 -5.75 -22.77
C ALA A 196 11.08 -6.29 -23.33
N LYS A 197 12.00 -6.71 -22.44
CA LYS A 197 13.26 -7.38 -22.79
C LYS A 197 13.12 -8.88 -22.69
#